data_6fcc740f39bcc6f1314c4e561cedbbeb
#
_entry.id   6fcc740f39bcc6f1314c4e561cedbbeb
#
_cell.length_a   1.000
_cell.length_b   1.000
_cell.length_c   1.000
_cell.angle_alpha   90.00
_cell.angle_beta   90.00
_cell.angle_gamma   90.00
#
_symmetry.space_group_name_H-M   'P 1'
#
loop_
_entity.id
_entity.type
_entity.pdbx_description
1 polymer ?
#
loop_
_entity_poly.entity_id
_entity_poly.type
_entity_poly.pdbx_seq_one_letter_code
_entity_poly.pdbx_strand_id
1 'polypeptide(L)'
;YNDFNEDPLIPEADALKIVQKAMDDLNLAPELTLLSSEKGISYQFREPISRGWLFIYTRINGGLQAPYDFFGYVVWGASPAPSHVGPWDQEALLVFVDDEGIYCFDLRGAGREVKKLYDNVQLLPFSDLLERIQAQLVYQHSYHDESVESVEVQVNTISLVSSLIDIADHPGYGLLIPSWKVEY
;
A
#
# COMPACT_ATOMS: atom_id res chain seq x y z
N TYR A 1 11.51 -24.98 6.02
CA TYR A 1 10.25 -24.21 6.09
C TYR A 1 9.94 -24.13 7.58
N ASN A 2 10.41 -23.08 8.22
CA ASN A 2 10.18 -22.84 9.65
C ASN A 2 8.80 -22.20 9.83
N ASP A 3 8.10 -22.68 10.85
CA ASP A 3 6.78 -22.24 11.23
C ASP A 3 6.72 -20.70 11.38
N PHE A 4 6.08 -20.05 10.41
CA PHE A 4 5.72 -18.63 10.46
C PHE A 4 4.64 -18.32 11.50
N ASN A 5 4.34 -19.29 12.39
CA ASN A 5 3.24 -19.25 13.36
C ASN A 5 3.62 -18.74 14.74
N GLU A 6 4.86 -18.40 15.00
CA GLU A 6 5.21 -17.83 16.31
C GLU A 6 4.86 -16.35 16.37
N ASP A 7 4.13 -15.98 17.41
CA ASP A 7 3.70 -14.62 17.66
C ASP A 7 4.89 -13.70 17.96
N PRO A 8 4.81 -12.41 17.60
CA PRO A 8 5.74 -11.39 18.05
C PRO A 8 5.84 -11.37 19.58
N LEU A 9 7.03 -11.12 20.13
CA LEU A 9 7.24 -11.02 21.57
C LEU A 9 6.59 -9.78 22.20
N ILE A 10 6.42 -8.73 21.38
CA ILE A 10 5.73 -7.50 21.78
C ILE A 10 4.26 -7.54 21.36
N PRO A 11 3.29 -7.17 22.23
CA PRO A 11 1.90 -7.00 21.83
C PRO A 11 1.73 -5.89 20.78
N GLU A 12 0.83 -6.09 19.81
CA GLU A 12 0.55 -5.10 18.75
C GLU A 12 0.26 -3.70 19.30
N ALA A 13 -0.57 -3.62 20.33
CA ALA A 13 -0.96 -2.35 20.95
C ALA A 13 0.24 -1.58 21.56
N ASP A 14 1.25 -2.29 22.03
CA ASP A 14 2.45 -1.65 22.60
C ASP A 14 3.43 -1.25 21.50
N ALA A 15 3.58 -2.08 20.46
CA ALA A 15 4.32 -1.73 19.26
C ALA A 15 3.71 -0.49 18.58
N LEU A 16 2.38 -0.41 18.47
CA LEU A 16 1.69 0.76 17.89
C LEU A 16 1.96 2.06 18.67
N LYS A 17 2.05 1.99 20.01
CA LYS A 17 2.40 3.18 20.83
C LYS A 17 3.82 3.67 20.52
N ILE A 18 4.76 2.75 20.31
CA ILE A 18 6.15 3.10 19.92
C ILE A 18 6.15 3.84 18.60
N VAL A 19 5.42 3.31 17.60
CA VAL A 19 5.30 3.96 16.28
C VAL A 19 4.64 5.33 16.40
N GLN A 20 3.52 5.43 17.12
CA GLN A 20 2.81 6.69 17.29
C GLN A 20 3.71 7.77 17.89
N LYS A 21 4.46 7.40 18.94
CA LYS A 21 5.42 8.32 19.55
C LYS A 21 6.48 8.79 18.55
N ALA A 22 7.04 7.90 17.77
CA ALA A 22 8.04 8.26 16.75
C ALA A 22 7.46 9.18 15.67
N MET A 23 6.23 8.92 15.23
CA MET A 23 5.53 9.77 14.25
C MET A 23 5.24 11.16 14.82
N ASP A 24 4.84 11.26 16.09
CA ASP A 24 4.61 12.53 16.76
C ASP A 24 5.92 13.33 16.91
N ASP A 25 7.01 12.68 17.34
CA ASP A 25 8.33 13.28 17.50
C ASP A 25 8.87 13.85 16.14
N LEU A 26 8.50 13.19 15.02
CA LEU A 26 8.87 13.59 13.66
C LEU A 26 7.84 14.51 12.98
N ASN A 27 6.72 14.81 13.65
CA ASN A 27 5.59 15.59 13.12
C ASN A 27 4.98 14.99 11.83
N LEU A 28 4.92 13.66 11.73
CA LEU A 28 4.32 12.92 10.61
C LEU A 28 2.87 12.50 10.87
N ALA A 29 2.48 12.38 12.14
CA ALA A 29 1.16 11.89 12.55
C ALA A 29 -0.04 12.63 11.91
N PRO A 30 0.00 13.97 11.68
CA PRO A 30 -1.14 14.67 11.09
C PRO A 30 -1.38 14.32 9.62
N GLU A 31 -0.39 13.79 8.93
CA GLU A 31 -0.40 13.60 7.48
C GLU A 31 -0.60 12.15 7.05
N LEU A 32 -0.29 11.20 7.92
CA LEU A 32 -0.28 9.78 7.63
C LEU A 32 -1.27 9.03 8.53
N THR A 33 -2.01 8.10 7.94
CA THR A 33 -2.98 7.26 8.63
C THR A 33 -2.63 5.79 8.45
N LEU A 34 -2.81 5.00 9.52
CA LEU A 34 -2.59 3.57 9.49
C LEU A 34 -3.47 2.91 8.43
N LEU A 35 -2.85 2.23 7.49
CA LEU A 35 -3.51 1.44 6.45
C LEU A 35 -3.67 -0.02 6.91
N SER A 36 -2.59 -0.63 7.39
CA SER A 36 -2.59 -2.01 7.89
C SER A 36 -1.54 -2.22 8.96
N SER A 37 -1.75 -3.29 9.76
CA SER A 37 -0.76 -3.86 10.65
C SER A 37 -0.68 -5.37 10.42
N GLU A 38 0.54 -5.89 10.33
CA GLU A 38 0.78 -7.28 10.01
C GLU A 38 1.92 -7.84 10.86
N LYS A 39 1.82 -9.13 11.21
CA LYS A 39 2.95 -9.84 11.81
C LYS A 39 4.05 -10.00 10.79
N GLY A 40 5.28 -9.72 11.18
CA GLY A 40 6.43 -9.78 10.29
C GLY A 40 7.65 -10.43 10.93
N ILE A 41 8.56 -10.84 10.07
CA ILE A 41 9.88 -11.36 10.46
C ILE A 41 10.92 -10.55 9.71
N SER A 42 11.89 -10.01 10.41
CA SER A 42 13.06 -9.41 9.78
C SER A 42 14.13 -10.48 9.52
N TYR A 43 14.86 -10.33 8.42
CA TYR A 43 15.90 -11.26 8.00
C TYR A 43 17.22 -10.54 7.78
N GLN A 44 18.30 -11.20 8.17
CA GLN A 44 19.66 -10.83 7.77
C GLN A 44 20.33 -12.04 7.11
N PHE A 45 20.83 -11.86 5.88
CA PHE A 45 21.48 -12.94 5.11
C PHE A 45 20.67 -14.25 5.03
N ARG A 46 19.32 -14.14 4.94
CA ARG A 46 18.35 -15.26 4.95
C ARG A 46 18.11 -15.93 6.30
N GLU A 47 18.73 -15.45 7.37
CA GLU A 47 18.46 -15.89 8.73
C GLU A 47 17.40 -14.97 9.36
N PRO A 48 16.34 -15.50 10.00
CA PRO A 48 15.40 -14.70 10.75
C PRO A 48 16.11 -14.13 11.99
N ILE A 49 16.08 -12.82 12.16
CA ILE A 49 16.72 -12.16 13.29
C ILE A 49 15.75 -11.64 14.33
N SER A 50 14.55 -11.26 13.90
CA SER A 50 13.57 -10.68 14.80
C SER A 50 12.14 -10.91 14.29
N ARG A 51 11.20 -10.97 15.24
CA ARG A 51 9.76 -11.07 15.01
C ARG A 51 9.08 -9.85 15.59
N GLY A 52 8.18 -9.26 14.83
CA GLY A 52 7.56 -8.03 15.24
C GLY A 52 6.30 -7.72 14.45
N TRP A 53 5.96 -6.46 14.46
CA TRP A 53 4.83 -5.91 13.73
C TRP A 53 5.29 -4.96 12.65
N LEU A 54 4.78 -5.14 11.44
CA LEU A 54 4.91 -4.20 10.34
C LEU A 54 3.66 -3.31 10.31
N PHE A 55 3.85 -2.02 10.47
CA PHE A 55 2.81 -1.01 10.32
C PHE A 55 3.02 -0.27 9.02
N ILE A 56 1.96 -0.13 8.24
CA ILE A 56 1.96 0.59 6.98
C ILE A 56 1.02 1.79 7.11
N TYR A 57 1.56 2.98 6.87
CA TYR A 57 0.81 4.22 6.89
C TYR A 57 0.82 4.85 5.51
N THR A 58 -0.29 5.45 5.13
CA THR A 58 -0.44 6.20 3.87
C THR A 58 -1.14 7.53 4.11
N ARG A 59 -0.99 8.45 3.17
CA ARG A 59 -1.62 9.77 3.24
C ARG A 59 -3.11 9.71 2.94
N ILE A 60 -3.88 10.57 3.62
CA ILE A 60 -5.27 10.87 3.26
C ILE A 60 -5.29 12.12 2.38
N ASN A 61 -5.75 11.97 1.15
CA ASN A 61 -5.88 13.06 0.18
C ASN A 61 -7.35 13.32 -0.11
N GLY A 62 -7.85 14.50 0.26
CA GLY A 62 -9.26 14.85 0.03
C GLY A 62 -10.27 13.93 0.73
N GLY A 63 -9.92 13.32 1.85
CA GLY A 63 -10.75 12.34 2.57
C GLY A 63 -10.62 10.91 2.06
N LEU A 64 -9.80 10.65 1.06
CA LEU A 64 -9.52 9.33 0.51
C LEU A 64 -8.13 8.87 0.90
N GLN A 65 -8.02 7.64 1.39
CA GLN A 65 -6.73 7.04 1.72
C GLN A 65 -6.01 6.60 0.44
N ALA A 66 -4.71 6.88 0.36
CA ALA A 66 -3.87 6.36 -0.71
C ALA A 66 -3.70 4.84 -0.53
N PRO A 67 -3.84 4.03 -1.59
CA PRO A 67 -3.58 2.61 -1.51
C PRO A 67 -2.07 2.37 -1.42
N TYR A 68 -1.71 1.28 -0.78
CA TYR A 68 -0.36 0.74 -0.84
C TYR A 68 -0.47 -0.76 -1.02
N ASP A 69 -0.10 -1.24 -2.18
CA ASP A 69 -0.10 -2.67 -2.46
C ASP A 69 1.27 -3.24 -2.09
N PHE A 70 1.30 -3.88 -0.94
CA PHE A 70 2.46 -4.59 -0.46
C PHE A 70 2.43 -6.02 -1.01
N PHE A 71 3.14 -6.28 -2.10
CA PHE A 71 3.39 -7.64 -2.54
C PHE A 71 4.50 -8.25 -1.68
N GLY A 72 4.07 -9.06 -0.74
CA GLY A 72 4.78 -9.78 0.28
C GLY A 72 6.28 -10.03 0.08
N TYR A 73 7.02 -9.85 1.09
CA TYR A 73 8.43 -9.94 1.40
C TYR A 73 9.15 -8.59 1.40
N VAL A 74 9.21 -7.99 2.59
CA VAL A 74 10.27 -7.02 2.86
C VAL A 74 11.58 -7.81 2.87
N VAL A 75 12.18 -7.97 1.72
CA VAL A 75 13.60 -8.32 1.66
C VAL A 75 14.35 -7.00 1.80
N TRP A 76 14.85 -6.74 2.99
CA TRP A 76 15.71 -5.60 3.24
C TRP A 76 16.86 -5.59 2.23
N GLY A 77 16.95 -4.54 1.42
CA GLY A 77 17.95 -4.40 0.37
C GLY A 77 17.50 -4.71 -1.06
N ALA A 78 16.30 -5.27 -1.25
CA ALA A 78 15.68 -5.31 -2.56
C ALA A 78 14.51 -4.32 -2.55
N SER A 79 14.55 -3.32 -3.40
CA SER A 79 13.38 -2.47 -3.65
C SER A 79 12.25 -3.39 -4.08
N PRO A 80 11.08 -3.40 -3.45
CA PRO A 80 9.93 -4.11 -3.99
C PRO A 80 9.72 -3.61 -5.41
N ALA A 81 9.36 -4.51 -6.32
CA ALA A 81 8.99 -4.09 -7.66
C ALA A 81 7.91 -3.02 -7.54
N PRO A 82 8.06 -1.86 -8.20
CA PRO A 82 7.11 -0.78 -8.08
C PRO A 82 5.74 -1.32 -8.49
N SER A 83 4.76 -1.16 -7.61
CA SER A 83 3.37 -1.56 -7.87
C SER A 83 2.69 -0.65 -8.90
N HIS A 84 3.39 0.41 -9.33
CA HIS A 84 2.92 1.38 -10.31
C HIS A 84 4.01 1.67 -11.35
N VAL A 85 3.57 2.07 -12.53
CA VAL A 85 4.44 2.44 -13.65
C VAL A 85 4.76 3.94 -13.55
N GLY A 86 5.35 4.36 -12.45
CA GLY A 86 5.73 5.75 -12.23
C GLY A 86 7.23 5.91 -11.92
N PRO A 87 7.80 7.10 -12.08
CA PRO A 87 9.19 7.37 -11.77
C PRO A 87 9.48 7.49 -10.26
N TRP A 88 8.46 7.36 -9.44
CA TRP A 88 8.56 7.43 -7.97
C TRP A 88 7.68 6.36 -7.31
N ASP A 89 8.04 6.00 -6.09
CA ASP A 89 7.24 5.11 -5.25
C ASP A 89 5.93 5.78 -4.77
N GLN A 90 4.91 4.98 -4.50
CA GLN A 90 3.72 5.45 -3.78
C GLN A 90 4.12 5.91 -2.38
N GLU A 91 3.51 7.02 -1.92
CA GLU A 91 3.80 7.51 -0.58
C GLU A 91 3.31 6.53 0.48
N ALA A 92 4.28 6.00 1.23
CA ALA A 92 4.01 5.14 2.37
C ALA A 92 5.11 5.25 3.42
N LEU A 93 4.72 5.12 4.67
CA LEU A 93 5.64 4.92 5.78
C LEU A 93 5.50 3.47 6.25
N LEU A 94 6.62 2.74 6.21
CA LEU A 94 6.71 1.38 6.71
C LEU A 94 7.53 1.39 8.01
N VAL A 95 6.93 0.89 9.09
CA VAL A 95 7.61 0.80 10.38
C VAL A 95 7.55 -0.62 10.88
N PHE A 96 8.72 -1.23 11.08
CA PHE A 96 8.82 -2.54 11.70
C PHE A 96 9.31 -2.39 13.14
N VAL A 97 8.54 -2.96 14.08
CA VAL A 97 8.77 -2.89 15.53
C VAL A 97 8.84 -4.30 16.09
N ASP A 98 9.90 -4.58 16.82
CA ASP A 98 10.09 -5.79 17.60
C ASP A 98 10.15 -5.50 19.11
N ASP A 99 10.58 -6.46 19.92
CA ASP A 99 10.71 -6.32 21.37
C ASP A 99 11.87 -5.42 21.80
N GLU A 100 12.81 -5.12 20.91
CA GLU A 100 13.89 -4.15 21.14
C GLU A 100 13.51 -2.71 20.75
N GLY A 101 12.43 -2.54 19.96
CA GLY A 101 11.90 -1.25 19.52
C GLY A 101 11.74 -1.13 18.01
N ILE A 102 11.96 0.07 17.46
CA ILE A 102 11.87 0.29 16.01
C ILE A 102 13.12 -0.26 15.33
N TYR A 103 12.95 -1.36 14.61
CA TYR A 103 13.99 -1.94 13.78
C TYR A 103 14.15 -1.23 12.43
N CYS A 104 13.02 -0.81 11.83
CA CYS A 104 13.01 -0.06 10.59
C CYS A 104 11.95 1.03 10.59
N PHE A 105 12.32 2.15 9.98
CA PHE A 105 11.46 3.30 9.74
C PHE A 105 11.76 3.82 8.34
N ASP A 106 10.90 3.50 7.36
CA ASP A 106 11.14 3.75 5.94
C ASP A 106 10.00 4.59 5.34
N LEU A 107 10.27 5.86 5.11
CA LEU A 107 9.34 6.78 4.45
C LEU A 107 9.70 6.87 2.95
N ARG A 108 8.81 6.36 2.10
CA ARG A 108 8.96 6.33 0.65
C ARG A 108 8.00 7.27 -0.03
N GLY A 109 8.36 7.72 -1.23
CA GLY A 109 7.49 8.46 -2.13
C GLY A 109 6.90 9.73 -1.52
N ALA A 110 7.56 10.32 -0.51
CA ALA A 110 7.07 11.51 0.16
C ALA A 110 6.84 12.64 -0.86
N GLY A 111 5.57 13.00 -1.03
CA GLY A 111 5.13 14.02 -1.96
C GLY A 111 4.61 15.27 -1.25
N ARG A 112 4.54 16.37 -1.98
CA ARG A 112 3.94 17.60 -1.53
C ARG A 112 2.86 18.05 -2.49
N GLU A 113 1.65 18.31 -1.98
CA GLU A 113 0.61 18.97 -2.77
C GLU A 113 1.07 20.37 -3.18
N VAL A 114 1.09 20.62 -4.49
CA VAL A 114 1.51 21.92 -5.04
C VAL A 114 0.30 22.76 -5.41
N LYS A 115 -0.77 22.14 -5.91
CA LYS A 115 -1.96 22.83 -6.39
C LYS A 115 -3.17 21.90 -6.41
N LYS A 116 -4.29 22.38 -5.90
CA LYS A 116 -5.60 21.77 -6.12
C LYS A 116 -6.15 22.23 -7.46
N LEU A 117 -6.48 21.27 -8.34
CA LEU A 117 -6.99 21.58 -9.68
C LEU A 117 -8.51 21.66 -9.73
N TYR A 118 -9.20 20.79 -8.99
CA TYR A 118 -10.67 20.71 -8.96
C TYR A 118 -11.17 20.49 -7.54
N ASP A 119 -12.30 21.10 -7.19
CA ASP A 119 -12.94 20.94 -5.88
C ASP A 119 -13.94 19.79 -5.85
N ASN A 120 -14.54 19.48 -7.00
CA ASN A 120 -15.56 18.43 -7.11
C ASN A 120 -15.29 17.60 -8.37
N VAL A 121 -14.73 16.42 -8.19
CA VAL A 121 -14.57 15.43 -9.26
C VAL A 121 -15.83 14.59 -9.34
N GLN A 122 -16.50 14.62 -10.49
CA GLN A 122 -17.67 13.80 -10.73
C GLN A 122 -17.24 12.37 -11.07
N LEU A 123 -17.62 11.43 -10.21
CA LEU A 123 -17.33 10.02 -10.43
C LEU A 123 -18.35 9.42 -11.40
N LEU A 124 -17.95 8.34 -12.08
CA LEU A 124 -18.86 7.57 -12.91
C LEU A 124 -19.99 6.96 -12.04
N PRO A 125 -21.22 6.86 -12.56
CA PRO A 125 -22.25 6.08 -11.94
C PRO A 125 -21.80 4.65 -11.66
N PHE A 126 -22.24 4.06 -10.55
CA PHE A 126 -21.77 2.73 -10.15
C PHE A 126 -22.13 1.64 -11.19
N SER A 127 -23.26 1.77 -11.90
CA SER A 127 -23.62 0.89 -13.01
C SER A 127 -22.57 0.86 -14.11
N ASP A 128 -22.14 2.04 -14.53
CA ASP A 128 -21.14 2.18 -15.61
C ASP A 128 -19.75 1.68 -15.15
N LEU A 129 -19.48 1.82 -13.83
CA LEU A 129 -18.28 1.29 -13.21
C LEU A 129 -18.26 -0.24 -13.29
N LEU A 130 -19.37 -0.91 -12.93
CA LEU A 130 -19.46 -2.38 -12.95
C LEU A 130 -19.22 -2.95 -14.35
N GLU A 131 -19.77 -2.33 -15.38
CA GLU A 131 -19.51 -2.75 -16.77
C GLU A 131 -18.04 -2.65 -17.13
N ARG A 132 -17.36 -1.58 -16.69
CA ARG A 132 -15.92 -1.40 -16.95
C ARG A 132 -15.06 -2.40 -16.17
N ILE A 133 -15.39 -2.64 -14.89
CA ILE A 133 -14.70 -3.66 -14.08
C ILE A 133 -14.82 -5.02 -14.74
N GLN A 134 -16.03 -5.40 -15.14
CA GLN A 134 -16.27 -6.68 -15.82
C GLN A 134 -15.44 -6.80 -17.11
N ALA A 135 -15.45 -5.77 -17.96
CA ALA A 135 -14.67 -5.75 -19.18
C ALA A 135 -13.15 -5.85 -18.91
N GLN A 136 -12.67 -5.16 -17.88
CA GLN A 136 -11.25 -5.19 -17.49
C GLN A 136 -10.84 -6.57 -16.95
N LEU A 137 -11.64 -7.18 -16.11
CA LEU A 137 -11.39 -8.53 -15.58
C LEU A 137 -11.36 -9.56 -16.71
N VAL A 138 -12.32 -9.51 -17.63
CA VAL A 138 -12.33 -10.36 -18.82
C VAL A 138 -11.05 -10.15 -19.62
N TYR A 139 -10.63 -8.92 -19.85
CA TYR A 139 -9.40 -8.62 -20.59
C TYR A 139 -8.15 -9.16 -19.88
N GLN A 140 -8.02 -8.91 -18.58
CA GLN A 140 -6.85 -9.35 -17.79
C GLN A 140 -6.72 -10.86 -17.73
N HIS A 141 -7.85 -11.58 -17.73
CA HIS A 141 -7.89 -13.03 -17.62
C HIS A 141 -8.17 -13.76 -18.96
N SER A 142 -8.09 -13.03 -20.09
CA SER A 142 -8.28 -13.63 -21.42
C SER A 142 -7.05 -14.36 -21.96
N TYR A 143 -5.87 -14.12 -21.40
CA TYR A 143 -4.62 -14.72 -21.82
C TYR A 143 -4.29 -15.92 -20.92
N HIS A 144 -4.87 -17.07 -21.22
CA HIS A 144 -4.58 -18.31 -20.52
C HIS A 144 -3.93 -19.32 -21.44
N ASP A 145 -3.21 -20.25 -20.83
CA ASP A 145 -2.73 -21.46 -21.49
C ASP A 145 -3.96 -22.25 -22.03
N GLU A 146 -3.81 -22.87 -23.21
CA GLU A 146 -4.86 -23.67 -23.86
C GLU A 146 -5.40 -24.82 -22.97
N SER A 147 -4.69 -25.11 -21.87
CA SER A 147 -5.11 -26.14 -20.88
C SER A 147 -6.17 -25.60 -19.89
N VAL A 148 -6.45 -24.30 -19.84
CA VAL A 148 -7.41 -23.70 -18.92
C VAL A 148 -8.77 -23.57 -19.61
N GLU A 149 -9.76 -24.36 -19.17
CA GLU A 149 -11.10 -24.35 -19.75
C GLU A 149 -11.96 -23.16 -19.31
N SER A 150 -11.79 -22.68 -18.06
CA SER A 150 -12.53 -21.52 -17.53
C SER A 150 -11.78 -20.87 -16.38
N VAL A 151 -12.02 -19.57 -16.18
CA VAL A 151 -11.54 -18.79 -15.04
C VAL A 151 -12.73 -18.14 -14.37
N GLU A 152 -12.86 -18.35 -13.06
CA GLU A 152 -13.84 -17.67 -12.22
C GLU A 152 -13.11 -16.63 -11.36
N VAL A 153 -13.54 -15.37 -11.44
CA VAL A 153 -12.99 -14.27 -10.65
C VAL A 153 -14.04 -13.77 -9.68
N GLN A 154 -13.73 -13.85 -8.39
CA GLN A 154 -14.60 -13.35 -7.34
C GLN A 154 -14.09 -11.97 -6.89
N VAL A 155 -14.90 -10.93 -7.11
CA VAL A 155 -14.64 -9.59 -6.58
C VAL A 155 -15.05 -9.55 -5.10
N ASN A 156 -14.08 -9.28 -4.23
CA ASN A 156 -14.28 -9.24 -2.78
C ASN A 156 -14.64 -7.82 -2.31
N THR A 157 -13.95 -6.81 -2.84
CA THR A 157 -14.11 -5.42 -2.39
C THR A 157 -14.00 -4.45 -3.56
N ILE A 158 -14.84 -3.42 -3.54
CA ILE A 158 -14.71 -2.24 -4.41
C ILE A 158 -14.69 -1.02 -3.51
N SER A 159 -13.61 -0.26 -3.51
CA SER A 159 -13.42 0.91 -2.67
C SER A 159 -12.93 2.12 -3.46
N LEU A 160 -13.21 3.32 -2.95
CA LEU A 160 -12.71 4.57 -3.51
C LEU A 160 -11.42 4.96 -2.77
N VAL A 161 -10.36 5.20 -3.54
CA VAL A 161 -9.03 5.52 -3.03
C VAL A 161 -8.47 6.73 -3.74
N SER A 162 -7.40 7.32 -3.18
CA SER A 162 -6.63 8.38 -3.84
C SER A 162 -5.46 7.76 -4.58
N SER A 163 -5.46 7.78 -5.89
CA SER A 163 -4.36 7.26 -6.70
C SER A 163 -3.50 8.37 -7.27
N LEU A 164 -2.18 8.12 -7.29
CA LEU A 164 -1.20 8.99 -7.93
C LEU A 164 -0.94 8.48 -9.35
N ILE A 165 -1.13 9.34 -10.34
CA ILE A 165 -0.82 9.04 -11.74
C ILE A 165 0.23 10.02 -12.27
N ASP A 166 1.08 9.54 -13.16
CA ASP A 166 2.10 10.36 -13.83
C ASP A 166 1.48 11.39 -14.77
N ILE A 167 2.10 12.55 -14.82
CA ILE A 167 1.83 13.54 -15.87
C ILE A 167 2.92 13.40 -16.93
N ALA A 168 2.50 12.98 -18.12
CA ALA A 168 3.40 12.92 -19.28
C ALA A 168 4.13 14.26 -19.47
N ASP A 169 5.42 14.19 -19.78
CA ASP A 169 6.29 15.36 -20.01
C ASP A 169 6.60 16.23 -18.77
N HIS A 170 6.15 15.85 -17.57
CA HIS A 170 6.44 16.55 -16.33
C HIS A 170 7.04 15.61 -15.27
N PRO A 171 8.29 15.14 -15.46
CA PRO A 171 8.93 14.26 -14.49
C PRO A 171 9.04 14.92 -13.11
N GLY A 172 8.65 14.20 -12.08
CA GLY A 172 8.62 14.70 -10.70
C GLY A 172 7.29 15.33 -10.29
N TYR A 173 6.28 15.35 -11.17
CA TYR A 173 4.92 15.77 -10.86
C TYR A 173 3.94 14.62 -11.12
N GLY A 174 2.97 14.48 -10.25
CA GLY A 174 1.87 13.53 -10.40
C GLY A 174 0.53 14.18 -10.14
N LEU A 175 -0.52 13.56 -10.61
CA LEU A 175 -1.89 13.96 -10.39
C LEU A 175 -2.54 13.00 -9.41
N LEU A 176 -2.97 13.50 -8.25
CA LEU A 176 -3.78 12.75 -7.31
C LEU A 176 -5.24 12.79 -7.77
N ILE A 177 -5.80 11.64 -8.03
CA ILE A 177 -7.19 11.48 -8.47
C ILE A 177 -7.94 10.46 -7.63
N PRO A 178 -9.26 10.62 -7.40
CA PRO A 178 -10.08 9.56 -6.87
C PRO A 178 -10.17 8.42 -7.88
N SER A 179 -9.92 7.20 -7.42
CA SER A 179 -9.91 6.00 -8.25
C SER A 179 -10.62 4.86 -7.57
N TRP A 180 -11.19 3.96 -8.35
CA TRP A 180 -11.80 2.75 -7.82
C TRP A 180 -10.75 1.64 -7.71
N LYS A 181 -10.55 1.12 -6.50
CA LYS A 181 -9.77 -0.08 -6.22
C LYS A 181 -10.69 -1.28 -6.20
N VAL A 182 -10.34 -2.32 -6.96
CA VAL A 182 -11.05 -3.59 -7.03
C VAL A 182 -10.13 -4.69 -6.53
N GLU A 183 -10.56 -5.40 -5.51
CA GLU A 183 -9.84 -6.54 -4.94
C GLU A 183 -10.58 -7.84 -5.28
N TYR A 184 -9.87 -8.80 -5.85
CA TYR A 184 -10.39 -10.08 -6.32
C TYR A 184 -9.40 -11.22 -6.10
#